data_044ec4176c0c97f02ef23ff181fd3fa0
#
_entry.id   044ec4176c0c97f02ef23ff181fd3fa0
#
_cell.length_a   1.000
_cell.length_b   1.000
_cell.length_c   1.000
_cell.angle_alpha   90.00
_cell.angle_beta   90.00
_cell.angle_gamma   90.00
#
_symmetry.space_group_name_H-M   'P 1'
#
loop_
_entity.id
_entity.type
_entity.pdbx_description
1 polymer ?
#
loop_
_entity_poly.entity_id
_entity_poly.type
_entity_poly.pdbx_seq_one_letter_code
_entity_poly.pdbx_strand_id
1 'polypeptide(L)'
;MAAREVDPNLLKLFQFQVFTKLEGAVTSGMIHLGDRLGIYRTMAAAQDPETVDQIAERCRLHPRWVREWMHNQAAARIIEVVHDESGDEFFSLTPEAVLVLADENNPAFGMGMFHRLPQTMDSLRVLPDSFRSGIGHDYDSHGPDGAVGIERSFEPWSRSHLIPVVMPALDGMVERLEKGANVADVGCGAGGAAIRLAKAFPHSRVVGYDISRYALDRAEIKRSEEGADNVSFVDPRRNPLPDDGSLDLVTAFDCIHDMTHPLDVMRAIRKSLKPDGVWLLVDIKALDTFAENVAKNPMASLMYGISVLSCMSSALSSPDGAGLGTLGLSEMTAESMARTAGFTKFERLDVEHSVNAFYAIRP
;
A
#
# COMPACT_ATOMS: atom_id res chain seq x y z
N MET A 1 43.59 -10.52 -10.65
CA MET A 1 43.18 -10.01 -9.32
C MET A 1 43.68 -11.01 -8.29
N ALA A 2 44.47 -10.59 -7.29
CA ALA A 2 44.82 -11.47 -6.18
C ALA A 2 43.51 -11.89 -5.47
N ALA A 3 43.37 -13.17 -5.17
CA ALA A 3 42.23 -13.67 -4.42
C ALA A 3 42.18 -12.93 -3.06
N ARG A 4 41.08 -12.22 -2.77
CA ARG A 4 40.92 -11.61 -1.46
C ARG A 4 40.84 -12.73 -0.41
N GLU A 5 41.73 -12.66 0.58
CA GLU A 5 41.72 -13.63 1.67
C GLU A 5 40.42 -13.50 2.47
N VAL A 6 39.80 -14.63 2.81
CA VAL A 6 38.54 -14.67 3.55
C VAL A 6 38.84 -14.50 5.04
N ASP A 7 38.33 -13.45 5.66
CA ASP A 7 38.32 -13.30 7.11
C ASP A 7 37.24 -14.19 7.73
N PRO A 8 37.61 -15.18 8.59
CA PRO A 8 36.64 -16.11 9.17
C PRO A 8 35.59 -15.44 10.05
N ASN A 9 35.88 -14.29 10.68
CA ASN A 9 34.92 -13.58 11.53
C ASN A 9 33.91 -12.81 10.67
N LEU A 10 34.36 -12.16 9.61
CA LEU A 10 33.47 -11.51 8.65
C LEU A 10 32.58 -12.54 7.95
N LEU A 11 33.11 -13.73 7.65
CA LEU A 11 32.30 -14.82 7.08
C LEU A 11 31.15 -15.22 8.01
N LYS A 12 31.42 -15.43 9.31
CA LYS A 12 30.39 -15.76 10.29
C LYS A 12 29.34 -14.65 10.42
N LEU A 13 29.74 -13.39 10.47
CA LEU A 13 28.83 -12.26 10.52
C LEU A 13 27.96 -12.20 9.27
N PHE A 14 28.52 -12.40 8.10
CA PHE A 14 27.76 -12.41 6.85
C PHE A 14 26.78 -13.57 6.76
N GLN A 15 27.19 -14.78 7.20
CA GLN A 15 26.27 -15.93 7.32
C GLN A 15 25.08 -15.58 8.21
N PHE A 16 25.33 -15.05 9.41
CA PHE A 16 24.25 -14.63 10.31
C PHE A 16 23.34 -13.58 9.67
N GLN A 17 23.91 -12.56 9.01
CA GLN A 17 23.15 -11.54 8.30
C GLN A 17 22.22 -12.12 7.23
N VAL A 18 22.67 -13.12 6.47
CA VAL A 18 21.83 -13.81 5.46
C VAL A 18 20.70 -14.58 6.14
N PHE A 19 20.98 -15.32 7.22
CA PHE A 19 19.95 -16.07 7.96
C PHE A 19 18.91 -15.20 8.65
N THR A 20 19.26 -13.98 9.09
CA THR A 20 18.26 -13.04 9.62
C THR A 20 17.26 -12.59 8.52
N LYS A 21 17.63 -12.61 7.24
CA LYS A 21 16.67 -12.36 6.15
C LYS A 21 15.67 -13.50 5.99
N LEU A 22 16.14 -14.75 6.12
CA LEU A 22 15.26 -15.91 6.11
C LEU A 22 14.33 -15.95 7.33
N GLU A 23 14.85 -15.62 8.51
CA GLU A 23 14.05 -15.46 9.73
C GLU A 23 12.91 -14.46 9.53
N GLY A 24 13.21 -13.24 9.02
CA GLY A 24 12.20 -12.23 8.73
C GLY A 24 11.15 -12.71 7.72
N ALA A 25 11.53 -13.46 6.69
CA ALA A 25 10.58 -14.01 5.71
C ALA A 25 9.62 -15.03 6.34
N VAL A 26 10.15 -15.94 7.18
CA VAL A 26 9.34 -16.94 7.89
C VAL A 26 8.42 -16.29 8.91
N THR A 27 8.94 -15.35 9.71
CA THR A 27 8.14 -14.61 10.70
C THR A 27 7.04 -13.78 10.05
N SER A 28 7.30 -13.16 8.89
CA SER A 28 6.26 -12.46 8.13
C SER A 28 5.12 -13.40 7.71
N GLY A 29 5.43 -14.64 7.34
CA GLY A 29 4.42 -15.67 7.09
C GLY A 29 3.61 -16.02 8.35
N MET A 30 4.25 -16.06 9.52
CA MET A 30 3.54 -16.28 10.78
C MET A 30 2.66 -15.09 11.16
N ILE A 31 3.09 -13.85 10.90
CA ILE A 31 2.25 -12.65 11.07
C ILE A 31 1.01 -12.74 10.18
N HIS A 32 1.17 -13.11 8.90
CA HIS A 32 0.03 -13.37 8.01
C HIS A 32 -0.97 -14.38 8.60
N LEU A 33 -0.47 -15.50 9.14
CA LEU A 33 -1.33 -16.51 9.75
C LEU A 33 -2.07 -15.97 10.98
N GLY A 34 -1.40 -15.19 11.82
CA GLY A 34 -2.01 -14.56 13.00
C GLY A 34 -3.17 -13.64 12.65
N ASP A 35 -3.01 -12.81 11.62
CA ASP A 35 -4.06 -11.95 11.09
C ASP A 35 -5.22 -12.77 10.47
N ARG A 36 -4.90 -13.70 9.58
CA ARG A 36 -5.90 -14.50 8.87
C ARG A 36 -6.74 -15.39 9.80
N LEU A 37 -6.12 -15.92 10.84
CA LEU A 37 -6.79 -16.75 11.84
C LEU A 37 -7.45 -15.94 12.96
N GLY A 38 -7.28 -14.62 12.97
CA GLY A 38 -7.88 -13.73 13.96
C GLY A 38 -7.21 -13.80 15.35
N ILE A 39 -6.01 -14.37 15.45
CA ILE A 39 -5.35 -14.57 16.74
C ILE A 39 -5.04 -13.23 17.41
N TYR A 40 -4.49 -12.25 16.67
CA TYR A 40 -4.19 -10.93 17.22
C TYR A 40 -5.46 -10.21 17.71
N ARG A 41 -6.57 -10.28 16.97
CA ARG A 41 -7.85 -9.67 17.39
C ARG A 41 -8.41 -10.35 18.63
N THR A 42 -8.24 -11.67 18.74
CA THR A 42 -8.63 -12.42 19.93
C THR A 42 -7.81 -12.02 21.15
N MET A 43 -6.49 -11.91 21.01
CA MET A 43 -5.60 -11.45 22.07
C MET A 43 -5.89 -9.99 22.48
N ALA A 44 -6.12 -9.11 21.50
CA ALA A 44 -6.45 -7.69 21.75
C ALA A 44 -7.76 -7.51 22.54
N ALA A 45 -8.69 -8.45 22.45
CA ALA A 45 -9.95 -8.43 23.20
C ALA A 45 -9.84 -9.02 24.63
N ALA A 46 -8.67 -9.54 25.01
CA ALA A 46 -8.40 -10.02 26.37
C ALA A 46 -8.06 -8.84 27.30
N GLN A 47 -8.50 -8.94 28.57
CA GLN A 47 -8.13 -7.96 29.61
C GLN A 47 -6.79 -8.30 30.27
N ASP A 48 -6.51 -9.57 30.41
CA ASP A 48 -5.32 -10.11 31.07
C ASP A 48 -4.54 -11.02 30.10
N PRO A 49 -3.23 -11.28 30.35
CA PRO A 49 -2.47 -12.28 29.62
C PRO A 49 -3.10 -13.66 29.71
N GLU A 50 -3.14 -14.39 28.60
CA GLU A 50 -3.81 -15.69 28.47
C GLU A 50 -2.80 -16.82 28.17
N THR A 51 -3.13 -18.04 28.61
CA THR A 51 -2.39 -19.23 28.22
C THR A 51 -2.66 -19.62 26.77
N VAL A 52 -1.79 -20.45 26.19
CA VAL A 52 -1.98 -21.03 24.85
C VAL A 52 -3.35 -21.71 24.71
N ASP A 53 -3.78 -22.48 25.72
CA ASP A 53 -5.02 -23.23 25.67
C ASP A 53 -6.23 -22.30 25.67
N GLN A 54 -6.24 -21.22 26.46
CA GLN A 54 -7.29 -20.21 26.43
C GLN A 54 -7.41 -19.50 25.08
N ILE A 55 -6.27 -19.07 24.51
CA ILE A 55 -6.27 -18.43 23.18
C ILE A 55 -6.72 -19.41 22.10
N ALA A 56 -6.25 -20.66 22.15
CA ALA A 56 -6.62 -21.68 21.18
C ALA A 56 -8.14 -21.99 21.22
N GLU A 57 -8.72 -22.08 22.40
CA GLU A 57 -10.16 -22.29 22.60
C GLU A 57 -10.96 -21.11 22.02
N ARG A 58 -10.60 -19.87 22.35
CA ARG A 58 -11.27 -18.66 21.86
C ARG A 58 -11.19 -18.51 20.35
N CYS A 59 -10.04 -18.88 19.75
CA CYS A 59 -9.84 -18.89 18.30
C CYS A 59 -10.45 -20.13 17.60
N ARG A 60 -10.87 -21.15 18.35
CA ARG A 60 -11.29 -22.46 17.84
C ARG A 60 -10.18 -23.16 17.02
N LEU A 61 -8.95 -23.08 17.50
CA LEU A 61 -7.77 -23.60 16.88
C LEU A 61 -7.17 -24.74 17.72
N HIS A 62 -6.35 -25.58 17.09
CA HIS A 62 -5.66 -26.66 17.79
C HIS A 62 -4.49 -26.10 18.64
N PRO A 63 -4.42 -26.37 19.96
CA PRO A 63 -3.49 -25.73 20.89
C PRO A 63 -2.02 -25.98 20.55
N ARG A 64 -1.69 -27.16 19.99
CA ARG A 64 -0.29 -27.46 19.60
C ARG A 64 0.22 -26.52 18.50
N TRP A 65 -0.63 -26.16 17.52
CA TRP A 65 -0.26 -25.20 16.47
C TRP A 65 -0.19 -23.77 17.00
N VAL A 66 -1.13 -23.38 17.85
CA VAL A 66 -1.14 -22.07 18.50
C VAL A 66 0.10 -21.90 19.36
N ARG A 67 0.53 -22.90 20.12
CA ARG A 67 1.74 -22.86 20.94
C ARG A 67 2.99 -22.59 20.11
N GLU A 68 3.21 -23.31 19.00
CA GLU A 68 4.37 -23.10 18.15
C GLU A 68 4.37 -21.71 17.51
N TRP A 69 3.19 -21.24 17.10
CA TRP A 69 3.01 -19.90 16.56
C TRP A 69 3.31 -18.84 17.62
N MET A 70 2.80 -18.97 18.84
CA MET A 70 3.06 -18.05 19.96
C MET A 70 4.55 -17.99 20.30
N HIS A 71 5.23 -19.12 20.33
CA HIS A 71 6.67 -19.16 20.58
C HIS A 71 7.46 -18.44 19.48
N ASN A 72 7.08 -18.60 18.19
CA ASN A 72 7.69 -17.83 17.11
C ASN A 72 7.47 -16.32 17.30
N GLN A 73 6.24 -15.90 17.60
CA GLN A 73 5.91 -14.49 17.74
C GLN A 73 6.58 -13.85 18.96
N ALA A 74 6.65 -14.55 20.09
CA ALA A 74 7.35 -14.10 21.29
C ALA A 74 8.87 -14.01 21.07
N ALA A 75 9.46 -15.03 20.42
CA ALA A 75 10.88 -15.02 20.06
C ALA A 75 11.24 -13.85 19.10
N ALA A 76 10.32 -13.50 18.20
CA ALA A 76 10.43 -12.36 17.29
C ALA A 76 10.07 -11.01 17.97
N ARG A 77 9.65 -11.01 19.24
CA ARG A 77 9.23 -9.81 19.99
C ARG A 77 8.03 -9.09 19.39
N ILE A 78 7.14 -9.83 18.75
CA ILE A 78 5.87 -9.33 18.20
C ILE A 78 4.78 -9.35 19.26
N ILE A 79 4.82 -10.35 20.17
CA ILE A 79 3.95 -10.48 21.33
C ILE A 79 4.79 -10.62 22.61
N GLU A 80 4.18 -10.30 23.75
CA GLU A 80 4.81 -10.49 25.04
C GLU A 80 4.51 -11.87 25.62
N VAL A 81 5.43 -12.39 26.44
CA VAL A 81 5.26 -13.59 27.25
C VAL A 81 5.76 -13.34 28.66
N VAL A 82 4.97 -13.75 29.64
CA VAL A 82 5.35 -13.77 31.06
C VAL A 82 5.17 -15.18 31.60
N HIS A 83 5.92 -15.51 32.65
CA HIS A 83 5.83 -16.81 33.33
C HIS A 83 5.34 -16.58 34.76
N ASP A 84 4.46 -17.44 35.22
CA ASP A 84 4.07 -17.46 36.63
C ASP A 84 5.08 -18.25 37.49
N GLU A 85 4.79 -18.38 38.81
CA GLU A 85 5.65 -19.10 39.74
C GLU A 85 5.74 -20.61 39.44
N SER A 86 4.76 -21.18 38.74
CA SER A 86 4.76 -22.58 38.29
C SER A 86 5.52 -22.81 37.01
N GLY A 87 5.87 -21.71 36.28
CA GLY A 87 6.53 -21.73 35.00
C GLY A 87 5.56 -21.80 33.81
N ASP A 88 4.26 -21.60 34.04
CA ASP A 88 3.26 -21.53 32.98
C ASP A 88 3.39 -20.23 32.19
N GLU A 89 3.19 -20.33 30.87
CA GLU A 89 3.37 -19.24 29.91
C GLU A 89 2.06 -18.50 29.69
N PHE A 90 2.08 -17.15 29.82
CA PHE A 90 0.96 -16.26 29.53
C PHE A 90 1.38 -15.23 28.48
N PHE A 91 0.55 -15.05 27.48
CA PHE A 91 0.82 -14.21 26.31
C PHE A 91 -0.12 -13.01 26.24
N SER A 92 0.41 -11.88 25.79
CA SER A 92 -0.36 -10.64 25.62
C SER A 92 0.17 -9.82 24.44
N LEU A 93 -0.59 -8.81 24.03
CA LEU A 93 -0.15 -7.76 23.12
C LEU A 93 0.18 -6.49 23.94
N THR A 94 1.23 -5.78 23.56
CA THR A 94 1.39 -4.40 24.02
C THR A 94 0.31 -3.49 23.44
N PRO A 95 0.03 -2.32 24.04
CA PRO A 95 -0.88 -1.34 23.42
C PRO A 95 -0.50 -0.98 21.99
N GLU A 96 0.80 -0.83 21.69
CA GLU A 96 1.32 -0.53 20.35
C GLU A 96 1.08 -1.69 19.38
N ALA A 97 1.29 -2.94 19.83
CA ALA A 97 1.01 -4.12 19.04
C ALA A 97 -0.48 -4.25 18.70
N VAL A 98 -1.38 -3.88 19.61
CA VAL A 98 -2.83 -3.85 19.33
C VAL A 98 -3.14 -2.90 18.17
N LEU A 99 -2.58 -1.67 18.19
CA LEU A 99 -2.84 -0.67 17.15
C LEU A 99 -2.33 -1.10 15.77
N VAL A 100 -1.19 -1.81 15.71
CA VAL A 100 -0.57 -2.23 14.45
C VAL A 100 -1.17 -3.53 13.91
N LEU A 101 -1.50 -4.49 14.80
CA LEU A 101 -1.83 -5.86 14.41
C LEU A 101 -3.33 -6.18 14.46
N ALA A 102 -4.12 -5.45 15.26
CA ALA A 102 -5.50 -5.82 15.54
C ALA A 102 -6.54 -4.72 15.27
N ASP A 103 -6.19 -3.44 15.44
CA ASP A 103 -7.15 -2.33 15.27
C ASP A 103 -7.15 -1.81 13.82
N GLU A 104 -8.04 -2.34 13.00
CA GLU A 104 -8.23 -1.96 11.59
C GLU A 104 -8.68 -0.49 11.40
N ASN A 105 -9.07 0.21 12.46
CA ASN A 105 -9.46 1.61 12.40
C ASN A 105 -8.30 2.57 12.70
N ASN A 106 -7.21 2.05 13.24
CA ASN A 106 -6.06 2.88 13.59
C ASN A 106 -5.19 3.17 12.36
N PRO A 107 -4.70 4.41 12.16
CA PRO A 107 -3.79 4.74 11.06
C PRO A 107 -2.49 3.93 11.03
N ALA A 108 -2.07 3.40 12.18
CA ALA A 108 -0.87 2.56 12.28
C ALA A 108 -1.10 1.09 11.90
N PHE A 109 -2.33 0.68 11.57
CA PHE A 109 -2.64 -0.70 11.20
C PHE A 109 -1.83 -1.16 9.99
N GLY A 110 -1.03 -2.22 10.17
CA GLY A 110 -0.01 -2.64 9.20
C GLY A 110 -0.30 -3.95 8.46
N MET A 111 -1.48 -4.55 8.65
CA MET A 111 -1.72 -5.93 8.19
C MET A 111 -2.02 -6.08 6.69
N GLY A 112 -2.23 -4.99 5.96
CA GLY A 112 -2.54 -5.07 4.53
C GLY A 112 -1.45 -5.76 3.70
N MET A 113 -0.18 -5.40 3.92
CA MET A 113 0.95 -6.03 3.21
C MET A 113 1.14 -7.50 3.63
N PHE A 114 0.92 -7.82 4.90
CA PHE A 114 0.96 -9.20 5.38
C PHE A 114 -0.20 -10.03 4.85
N HIS A 115 -1.39 -9.43 4.64
CA HIS A 115 -2.54 -10.11 4.05
C HIS A 115 -2.21 -10.68 2.66
N ARG A 116 -1.60 -9.86 1.78
CA ARG A 116 -1.24 -10.27 0.41
C ARG A 116 0.10 -11.00 0.29
N LEU A 117 0.83 -11.20 1.40
CA LEU A 117 2.18 -11.76 1.37
C LEU A 117 2.29 -13.11 0.64
N PRO A 118 1.42 -14.13 0.88
CA PRO A 118 1.52 -15.41 0.15
C PRO A 118 1.41 -15.24 -1.35
N GLN A 119 0.44 -14.47 -1.83
CA GLN A 119 0.25 -14.19 -3.25
C GLN A 119 1.47 -13.45 -3.83
N THR A 120 1.99 -12.45 -3.11
CA THR A 120 3.19 -11.71 -3.54
C THR A 120 4.40 -12.62 -3.64
N MET A 121 4.59 -13.54 -2.70
CA MET A 121 5.70 -14.50 -2.71
C MET A 121 5.55 -15.59 -3.77
N ASP A 122 4.33 -15.95 -4.17
CA ASP A 122 4.09 -16.88 -5.27
C ASP A 122 4.64 -16.36 -6.61
N SER A 123 4.74 -15.04 -6.79
CA SER A 123 5.37 -14.44 -7.97
C SER A 123 6.83 -14.87 -8.18
N LEU A 124 7.53 -15.29 -7.12
CA LEU A 124 8.90 -15.81 -7.21
C LEU A 124 9.02 -17.02 -8.15
N ARG A 125 7.94 -17.76 -8.41
CA ARG A 125 7.95 -18.94 -9.28
C ARG A 125 8.05 -18.56 -10.76
N VAL A 126 7.49 -17.40 -11.14
CA VAL A 126 7.36 -16.96 -12.53
C VAL A 126 8.33 -15.84 -12.91
N LEU A 127 8.80 -15.07 -11.93
CA LEU A 127 9.75 -13.97 -12.14
C LEU A 127 11.08 -14.36 -12.84
N PRO A 128 11.64 -15.58 -12.70
CA PRO A 128 12.83 -15.95 -13.48
C PRO A 128 12.67 -15.76 -14.99
N ASP A 129 11.45 -15.91 -15.52
CA ASP A 129 11.17 -15.67 -16.94
C ASP A 129 11.07 -14.18 -17.25
N SER A 130 10.54 -13.36 -16.33
CA SER A 130 10.57 -11.89 -16.44
C SER A 130 12.01 -11.35 -16.45
N PHE A 131 12.90 -11.88 -15.62
CA PHE A 131 14.33 -11.53 -15.63
C PHE A 131 15.03 -11.84 -16.96
N ARG A 132 14.54 -12.83 -17.71
CA ARG A 132 15.11 -13.20 -19.03
C ARG A 132 14.48 -12.42 -20.18
N SER A 133 13.18 -12.23 -20.13
CA SER A 133 12.41 -11.60 -21.23
C SER A 133 12.35 -10.08 -21.13
N GLY A 134 12.53 -9.51 -19.93
CA GLY A 134 12.26 -8.11 -19.65
C GLY A 134 10.77 -7.77 -19.49
N ILE A 135 9.86 -8.76 -19.63
CA ILE A 135 8.42 -8.57 -19.52
C ILE A 135 7.93 -9.01 -18.15
N GLY A 136 7.24 -8.14 -17.47
CA GLY A 136 6.60 -8.39 -16.19
C GLY A 136 5.20 -9.01 -16.33
N HIS A 137 4.42 -8.94 -15.27
CA HIS A 137 3.07 -9.51 -15.21
C HIS A 137 2.03 -8.40 -15.13
N ASP A 138 0.85 -8.61 -15.72
CA ASP A 138 -0.23 -7.64 -15.60
C ASP A 138 -0.71 -7.49 -14.16
N TYR A 139 -1.36 -6.37 -13.87
CA TYR A 139 -1.78 -6.02 -12.52
C TYR A 139 -2.79 -7.01 -11.93
N ASP A 140 -3.67 -7.58 -12.74
CA ASP A 140 -4.65 -8.57 -12.29
C ASP A 140 -4.04 -9.92 -11.88
N SER A 141 -2.75 -10.17 -12.20
CA SER A 141 -2.02 -11.34 -11.68
C SER A 141 -1.88 -11.31 -10.14
N HIS A 142 -2.04 -10.15 -9.51
CA HIS A 142 -2.09 -10.02 -8.06
C HIS A 142 -3.35 -10.63 -7.43
N GLY A 143 -4.40 -10.89 -8.22
CA GLY A 143 -5.59 -11.58 -7.80
C GLY A 143 -6.43 -10.84 -6.74
N PRO A 144 -7.46 -11.51 -6.19
CA PRO A 144 -8.36 -10.90 -5.22
C PRO A 144 -7.66 -10.56 -3.88
N ASP A 145 -6.73 -11.40 -3.40
CA ASP A 145 -5.99 -11.13 -2.17
C ASP A 145 -5.05 -9.90 -2.32
N GLY A 146 -4.57 -9.63 -3.53
CA GLY A 146 -3.85 -8.41 -3.88
C GLY A 146 -4.72 -7.17 -3.66
N ALA A 147 -5.92 -7.15 -4.21
CA ALA A 147 -6.86 -6.04 -4.06
C ALA A 147 -7.24 -5.80 -2.59
N VAL A 148 -7.55 -6.86 -1.84
CA VAL A 148 -7.84 -6.78 -0.39
C VAL A 148 -6.66 -6.25 0.40
N GLY A 149 -5.45 -6.74 0.12
CA GLY A 149 -4.26 -6.33 0.85
C GLY A 149 -3.90 -4.85 0.62
N ILE A 150 -4.04 -4.35 -0.62
CA ILE A 150 -3.84 -2.94 -0.95
C ILE A 150 -4.89 -2.08 -0.25
N GLU A 151 -6.17 -2.46 -0.32
CA GLU A 151 -7.23 -1.76 0.42
C GLU A 151 -6.90 -1.68 1.92
N ARG A 152 -6.60 -2.80 2.56
CA ARG A 152 -6.28 -2.86 3.99
C ARG A 152 -5.00 -2.07 4.37
N SER A 153 -4.09 -1.84 3.43
CA SER A 153 -2.92 -0.99 3.64
C SER A 153 -3.26 0.50 3.62
N PHE A 154 -4.19 0.90 2.75
CA PHE A 154 -4.47 2.31 2.50
C PHE A 154 -5.65 2.86 3.30
N GLU A 155 -6.67 2.04 3.57
CA GLU A 155 -7.90 2.42 4.26
C GLU A 155 -7.70 3.08 5.64
N PRO A 156 -6.86 2.55 6.55
CA PRO A 156 -6.74 3.12 7.89
C PRO A 156 -6.26 4.57 7.87
N TRP A 157 -5.26 4.86 7.04
CA TRP A 157 -4.74 6.20 6.85
C TRP A 157 -5.76 7.11 6.13
N SER A 158 -6.30 6.66 5.01
CA SER A 158 -7.28 7.40 4.21
C SER A 158 -8.50 7.80 5.04
N ARG A 159 -8.96 6.90 5.93
CA ARG A 159 -10.09 7.15 6.82
C ARG A 159 -9.86 8.33 7.75
N SER A 160 -8.68 8.46 8.29
CA SER A 160 -8.37 9.47 9.32
C SER A 160 -7.79 10.77 8.74
N HIS A 161 -7.22 10.75 7.53
CA HIS A 161 -6.44 11.89 7.02
C HIS A 161 -6.97 12.50 5.73
N LEU A 162 -7.59 11.71 4.82
CA LEU A 162 -7.95 12.22 3.50
C LEU A 162 -8.83 13.47 3.57
N ILE A 163 -9.95 13.40 4.29
CA ILE A 163 -10.90 14.52 4.37
C ILE A 163 -10.42 15.63 5.32
N PRO A 164 -9.99 15.34 6.59
CA PRO A 164 -9.69 16.42 7.53
C PRO A 164 -8.31 17.06 7.36
N VAL A 165 -7.37 16.41 6.66
CA VAL A 165 -5.99 16.90 6.53
C VAL A 165 -5.63 17.20 5.08
N VAL A 166 -5.82 16.24 4.17
CA VAL A 166 -5.34 16.38 2.78
C VAL A 166 -6.20 17.32 1.96
N MET A 167 -7.52 17.22 2.06
CA MET A 167 -8.41 18.11 1.28
C MET A 167 -8.23 19.58 1.65
N PRO A 168 -8.12 19.99 2.92
CA PRO A 168 -7.83 21.37 3.30
C PRO A 168 -6.44 21.88 2.85
N ALA A 169 -5.47 21.00 2.63
CA ALA A 169 -4.17 21.39 2.09
C ALA A 169 -4.21 21.81 0.61
N LEU A 170 -5.34 21.57 -0.08
CA LEU A 170 -5.59 22.02 -1.44
C LEU A 170 -6.42 23.31 -1.40
N ASP A 171 -5.77 24.44 -1.61
CA ASP A 171 -6.40 25.77 -1.52
C ASP A 171 -7.74 25.86 -2.26
N GLY A 172 -8.82 26.21 -1.54
CA GLY A 172 -10.17 26.40 -2.04
C GLY A 172 -10.88 25.14 -2.55
N MET A 173 -10.26 23.95 -2.37
CA MET A 173 -10.84 22.71 -2.88
C MET A 173 -12.02 22.23 -2.04
N VAL A 174 -11.97 22.38 -0.72
CA VAL A 174 -13.06 21.98 0.17
C VAL A 174 -14.34 22.72 -0.21
N GLU A 175 -14.30 24.05 -0.34
CA GLU A 175 -15.45 24.87 -0.73
C GLU A 175 -15.96 24.53 -2.13
N ARG A 176 -15.07 24.13 -3.04
CA ARG A 176 -15.44 23.70 -4.39
C ARG A 176 -16.17 22.35 -4.35
N LEU A 177 -15.68 21.40 -3.57
CA LEU A 177 -16.30 20.10 -3.36
C LEU A 177 -17.67 20.22 -2.66
N GLU A 178 -17.81 21.09 -1.68
CA GLU A 178 -19.08 21.36 -1.00
C GLU A 178 -20.15 21.95 -1.94
N LYS A 179 -19.75 22.81 -2.89
CA LYS A 179 -20.63 23.40 -3.89
C LYS A 179 -21.02 22.44 -5.02
N GLY A 180 -20.31 21.36 -5.16
CA GLY A 180 -20.47 20.37 -6.22
C GLY A 180 -19.36 20.46 -7.26
N ALA A 181 -18.49 19.47 -7.28
CA ALA A 181 -17.35 19.35 -8.17
C ALA A 181 -17.38 18.00 -8.92
N ASN A 182 -16.69 17.94 -10.07
CA ASN A 182 -16.42 16.69 -10.78
C ASN A 182 -15.04 16.20 -10.37
N VAL A 183 -14.99 14.98 -9.84
CA VAL A 183 -13.77 14.35 -9.30
C VAL A 183 -13.49 13.04 -10.01
N ALA A 184 -12.24 12.81 -10.37
CA ALA A 184 -11.75 11.50 -10.81
C ALA A 184 -10.73 10.97 -9.82
N ASP A 185 -10.81 9.68 -9.46
CA ASP A 185 -9.81 8.96 -8.67
C ASP A 185 -9.14 7.92 -9.56
N VAL A 186 -7.89 8.18 -9.97
CA VAL A 186 -7.14 7.36 -10.94
C VAL A 186 -6.32 6.32 -10.20
N GLY A 187 -6.48 5.04 -10.56
CA GLY A 187 -5.94 3.92 -9.80
C GLY A 187 -6.69 3.76 -8.48
N CYS A 188 -8.03 3.87 -8.52
CA CYS A 188 -8.87 3.96 -7.33
C CYS A 188 -8.88 2.69 -6.44
N GLY A 189 -8.31 1.58 -6.92
CA GLY A 189 -8.32 0.32 -6.19
C GLY A 189 -9.73 -0.11 -5.80
N ALA A 190 -9.92 -0.51 -4.54
CA ALA A 190 -11.22 -0.88 -3.98
C ALA A 190 -12.13 0.33 -3.64
N GLY A 191 -11.83 1.51 -4.18
CA GLY A 191 -12.68 2.69 -4.15
C GLY A 191 -12.75 3.44 -2.82
N GLY A 192 -11.90 3.11 -1.85
CA GLY A 192 -11.99 3.68 -0.51
C GLY A 192 -11.87 5.20 -0.46
N ALA A 193 -10.92 5.79 -1.18
CA ALA A 193 -10.75 7.24 -1.27
C ALA A 193 -11.92 7.90 -2.00
N ALA A 194 -12.32 7.34 -3.14
CA ALA A 194 -13.44 7.83 -3.94
C ALA A 194 -14.77 7.82 -3.16
N ILE A 195 -15.07 6.73 -2.43
CA ILE A 195 -16.27 6.62 -1.60
C ILE A 195 -16.24 7.66 -0.47
N ARG A 196 -15.09 7.87 0.18
CA ARG A 196 -14.96 8.89 1.25
C ARG A 196 -15.21 10.29 0.73
N LEU A 197 -14.62 10.64 -0.43
CA LEU A 197 -14.87 11.92 -1.08
C LEU A 197 -16.35 12.10 -1.41
N ALA A 198 -16.99 11.08 -1.99
CA ALA A 198 -18.40 11.12 -2.32
C ALA A 198 -19.30 11.34 -1.09
N LYS A 199 -19.03 10.62 0.01
CA LYS A 199 -19.80 10.74 1.26
C LYS A 199 -19.58 12.07 1.98
N ALA A 200 -18.34 12.58 1.98
CA ALA A 200 -18.02 13.86 2.57
C ALA A 200 -18.61 15.05 1.78
N PHE A 201 -18.74 14.91 0.46
CA PHE A 201 -19.18 15.96 -0.44
C PHE A 201 -20.34 15.50 -1.33
N PRO A 202 -21.57 15.41 -0.79
CA PRO A 202 -22.71 14.78 -1.47
C PRO A 202 -23.18 15.53 -2.72
N HIS A 203 -22.79 16.80 -2.89
CA HIS A 203 -23.08 17.57 -4.10
C HIS A 203 -22.08 17.33 -5.24
N SER A 204 -20.93 16.73 -4.93
CA SER A 204 -19.89 16.39 -5.90
C SER A 204 -20.18 15.04 -6.55
N ARG A 205 -19.69 14.88 -7.77
CA ARG A 205 -19.72 13.61 -8.51
C ARG A 205 -18.31 13.04 -8.57
N VAL A 206 -18.15 11.79 -8.15
CA VAL A 206 -16.87 11.10 -8.14
C VAL A 206 -16.90 9.92 -9.11
N VAL A 207 -15.82 9.75 -9.87
CA VAL A 207 -15.63 8.57 -10.74
C VAL A 207 -14.28 7.95 -10.41
N GLY A 208 -14.28 6.71 -9.94
CA GLY A 208 -13.06 5.93 -9.74
C GLY A 208 -12.69 5.14 -10.99
N TYR A 209 -11.42 5.17 -11.35
CA TYR A 209 -10.86 4.49 -12.52
C TYR A 209 -9.82 3.47 -12.07
N ASP A 210 -10.00 2.21 -12.43
CA ASP A 210 -9.02 1.16 -12.18
C ASP A 210 -9.02 0.11 -13.28
N ILE A 211 -7.87 -0.51 -13.54
CA ILE A 211 -7.73 -1.58 -14.54
C ILE A 211 -8.01 -2.96 -13.96
N SER A 212 -7.95 -3.10 -12.64
CA SER A 212 -8.16 -4.38 -11.97
C SER A 212 -9.64 -4.67 -11.79
N ARG A 213 -10.09 -5.78 -12.38
CA ARG A 213 -11.46 -6.27 -12.17
C ARG A 213 -11.71 -6.61 -10.69
N TYR A 214 -10.73 -7.18 -9.99
CA TYR A 214 -10.88 -7.54 -8.58
C TYR A 214 -11.06 -6.32 -7.68
N ALA A 215 -10.34 -5.24 -7.99
CA ALA A 215 -10.48 -3.98 -7.30
C ALA A 215 -11.83 -3.31 -7.60
N LEU A 216 -12.24 -3.26 -8.87
CA LEU A 216 -13.54 -2.68 -9.27
C LEU A 216 -14.74 -3.45 -8.70
N ASP A 217 -14.70 -4.79 -8.73
CA ASP A 217 -15.76 -5.62 -8.14
C ASP A 217 -15.90 -5.32 -6.64
N ARG A 218 -14.79 -5.17 -5.94
CA ARG A 218 -14.75 -4.85 -4.53
C ARG A 218 -15.23 -3.42 -4.25
N ALA A 219 -14.84 -2.47 -5.08
CA ALA A 219 -15.28 -1.07 -5.00
C ALA A 219 -16.81 -0.95 -5.14
N GLU A 220 -17.40 -1.70 -6.06
CA GLU A 220 -18.85 -1.71 -6.27
C GLU A 220 -19.63 -2.33 -5.09
N ILE A 221 -19.11 -3.43 -4.52
CA ILE A 221 -19.67 -4.00 -3.28
C ILE A 221 -19.65 -2.97 -2.17
N LYS A 222 -18.51 -2.34 -1.92
CA LYS A 222 -18.32 -1.34 -0.87
C LYS A 222 -19.19 -0.10 -1.10
N ARG A 223 -19.29 0.38 -2.33
CA ARG A 223 -20.19 1.48 -2.70
C ARG A 223 -21.63 1.19 -2.27
N SER A 224 -22.10 -0.03 -2.56
CA SER A 224 -23.44 -0.48 -2.22
C SER A 224 -23.65 -0.60 -0.71
N GLU A 225 -22.69 -1.19 0.01
CA GLU A 225 -22.74 -1.34 1.47
C GLU A 225 -22.74 0.00 2.19
N GLU A 226 -22.01 0.99 1.67
CA GLU A 226 -21.89 2.32 2.27
C GLU A 226 -22.96 3.31 1.79
N GLY A 227 -23.80 2.94 0.82
CA GLY A 227 -24.86 3.78 0.28
C GLY A 227 -24.33 5.05 -0.42
N ALA A 228 -23.23 4.96 -1.15
CA ALA A 228 -22.61 6.09 -1.84
C ALA A 228 -23.14 6.22 -3.27
N ASP A 229 -24.20 7.02 -3.46
CA ASP A 229 -24.91 7.10 -4.76
C ASP A 229 -24.25 8.05 -5.76
N ASN A 230 -23.38 8.96 -5.31
CA ASN A 230 -22.68 9.96 -6.13
C ASN A 230 -21.27 9.54 -6.56
N VAL A 231 -20.93 8.26 -6.40
CA VAL A 231 -19.70 7.65 -6.93
C VAL A 231 -20.02 6.51 -7.89
N SER A 232 -19.17 6.33 -8.89
CA SER A 232 -19.21 5.20 -9.82
C SER A 232 -17.80 4.72 -10.11
N PHE A 233 -17.64 3.45 -10.52
CA PHE A 233 -16.35 2.82 -10.79
C PHE A 233 -16.32 2.29 -12.22
N VAL A 234 -15.22 2.54 -12.93
CA VAL A 234 -15.10 2.18 -14.35
C VAL A 234 -13.69 1.71 -14.73
N ASP A 235 -13.61 0.84 -15.70
CA ASP A 235 -12.36 0.47 -16.36
C ASP A 235 -11.99 1.53 -17.40
N PRO A 236 -10.84 2.23 -17.25
CA PRO A 236 -10.41 3.29 -18.17
C PRO A 236 -10.13 2.81 -19.59
N ARG A 237 -9.93 1.51 -19.81
CA ARG A 237 -9.77 0.92 -21.14
C ARG A 237 -11.08 0.92 -21.94
N ARG A 238 -12.23 1.00 -21.26
CA ARG A 238 -13.56 1.05 -21.86
C ARG A 238 -14.19 2.44 -21.73
N ASN A 239 -13.92 3.12 -20.63
CA ASN A 239 -14.43 4.44 -20.32
C ASN A 239 -13.25 5.32 -19.90
N PRO A 240 -12.52 5.92 -20.84
CA PRO A 240 -11.35 6.74 -20.53
C PRO A 240 -11.72 7.99 -19.72
N LEU A 241 -10.71 8.62 -19.11
CA LEU A 241 -10.85 9.95 -18.53
C LEU A 241 -11.42 10.91 -19.60
N PRO A 242 -12.29 11.88 -19.20
CA PRO A 242 -12.76 12.90 -20.11
C PRO A 242 -11.59 13.74 -20.64
N ASP A 243 -11.69 14.24 -21.87
CA ASP A 243 -10.65 15.06 -22.51
C ASP A 243 -11.13 16.51 -22.77
N ASP A 244 -12.19 16.91 -22.08
CA ASP A 244 -12.94 18.17 -22.28
C ASP A 244 -12.67 19.25 -21.22
N GLY A 245 -11.71 19.02 -20.30
CA GLY A 245 -11.40 19.96 -19.24
C GLY A 245 -12.54 20.15 -18.23
N SER A 246 -13.29 19.10 -17.92
CA SER A 246 -14.49 19.16 -17.07
C SER A 246 -14.24 18.85 -15.60
N LEU A 247 -13.06 18.30 -15.24
CA LEU A 247 -12.75 17.90 -13.86
C LEU A 247 -12.19 19.04 -13.01
N ASP A 248 -12.68 19.13 -11.79
CA ASP A 248 -12.20 20.07 -10.77
C ASP A 248 -11.01 19.49 -9.99
N LEU A 249 -11.07 18.18 -9.71
CA LEU A 249 -10.05 17.46 -8.94
C LEU A 249 -9.80 16.10 -9.61
N VAL A 250 -8.53 15.76 -9.75
CA VAL A 250 -8.10 14.38 -10.00
C VAL A 250 -7.25 13.94 -8.82
N THR A 251 -7.48 12.76 -8.30
CA THR A 251 -6.64 12.11 -7.29
C THR A 251 -5.93 10.89 -7.86
N ALA A 252 -4.74 10.60 -7.40
CA ALA A 252 -4.03 9.37 -7.69
C ALA A 252 -3.18 9.01 -6.45
N PHE A 253 -3.37 7.80 -5.93
CA PHE A 253 -2.75 7.34 -4.69
C PHE A 253 -1.93 6.07 -4.96
N ASP A 254 -0.61 6.14 -4.78
CA ASP A 254 0.34 5.03 -4.88
C ASP A 254 0.16 4.16 -6.16
N CYS A 255 -0.13 4.79 -7.31
CA CYS A 255 -0.44 4.04 -8.52
C CYS A 255 0.37 4.49 -9.75
N ILE A 256 0.87 5.72 -9.79
CA ILE A 256 1.55 6.23 -11.00
C ILE A 256 2.88 5.51 -11.24
N HIS A 257 3.59 5.15 -10.20
CA HIS A 257 4.88 4.47 -10.27
C HIS A 257 4.82 3.02 -10.80
N ASP A 258 3.64 2.38 -10.74
CA ASP A 258 3.44 1.01 -11.18
C ASP A 258 2.68 0.88 -12.53
N MET A 259 2.31 2.02 -13.13
CA MET A 259 1.64 2.05 -14.43
C MET A 259 2.61 1.74 -15.58
N THR A 260 2.11 1.04 -16.59
CA THR A 260 2.88 0.72 -17.80
C THR A 260 3.24 1.98 -18.59
N HIS A 261 2.29 2.91 -18.73
CA HIS A 261 2.45 4.16 -19.49
C HIS A 261 2.09 5.39 -18.64
N PRO A 262 2.86 5.70 -17.57
CA PRO A 262 2.50 6.76 -16.63
C PRO A 262 2.43 8.15 -17.28
N LEU A 263 3.29 8.44 -18.25
CA LEU A 263 3.28 9.74 -18.94
C LEU A 263 2.02 9.96 -19.76
N ASP A 264 1.45 8.92 -20.38
CA ASP A 264 0.20 9.04 -21.14
C ASP A 264 -0.99 9.24 -20.19
N VAL A 265 -0.98 8.58 -19.03
CA VAL A 265 -1.97 8.83 -17.97
C VAL A 265 -1.87 10.26 -17.44
N MET A 266 -0.66 10.77 -17.18
CA MET A 266 -0.46 12.18 -16.79
C MET A 266 -0.98 13.17 -17.84
N ARG A 267 -0.78 12.88 -19.13
CA ARG A 267 -1.35 13.69 -20.24
C ARG A 267 -2.88 13.63 -20.29
N ALA A 268 -3.46 12.46 -20.03
CA ALA A 268 -4.92 12.31 -19.95
C ALA A 268 -5.49 13.10 -18.75
N ILE A 269 -4.86 13.03 -17.58
CA ILE A 269 -5.20 13.83 -16.41
C ILE A 269 -5.12 15.33 -16.73
N ARG A 270 -4.04 15.76 -17.42
CA ARG A 270 -3.89 17.17 -17.81
C ARG A 270 -5.01 17.67 -18.72
N LYS A 271 -5.47 16.85 -19.67
CA LYS A 271 -6.57 17.18 -20.57
C LYS A 271 -7.93 17.20 -19.88
N SER A 272 -8.13 16.33 -18.90
CA SER A 272 -9.39 16.23 -18.17
C SER A 272 -9.65 17.38 -17.20
N LEU A 273 -8.60 18.03 -16.71
CA LEU A 273 -8.68 19.09 -15.71
C LEU A 273 -9.10 20.42 -16.33
N LYS A 274 -9.99 21.13 -15.61
CA LYS A 274 -10.28 22.55 -15.83
C LYS A 274 -8.99 23.37 -15.76
N PRO A 275 -8.95 24.57 -16.34
CA PRO A 275 -7.77 25.46 -16.25
C PRO A 275 -7.35 25.80 -14.80
N ASP A 276 -8.31 25.79 -13.88
CA ASP A 276 -8.12 26.01 -12.43
C ASP A 276 -8.27 24.71 -11.61
N GLY A 277 -8.33 23.57 -12.27
CA GLY A 277 -8.40 22.25 -11.64
C GLY A 277 -7.09 21.85 -10.98
N VAL A 278 -7.15 20.82 -10.15
CA VAL A 278 -5.99 20.31 -9.39
C VAL A 278 -5.86 18.80 -9.58
N TRP A 279 -4.65 18.33 -9.80
CA TRP A 279 -4.29 16.96 -9.62
C TRP A 279 -3.56 16.78 -8.29
N LEU A 280 -4.16 16.03 -7.37
CA LEU A 280 -3.51 15.55 -6.15
C LEU A 280 -2.79 14.24 -6.49
N LEU A 281 -1.48 14.30 -6.59
CA LEU A 281 -0.62 13.12 -6.68
C LEU A 281 -0.13 12.78 -5.28
N VAL A 282 -0.39 11.57 -4.83
CA VAL A 282 0.19 10.97 -3.62
C VAL A 282 0.96 9.74 -4.04
N ASP A 283 2.25 9.70 -3.74
CA ASP A 283 3.08 8.56 -4.11
C ASP A 283 4.18 8.32 -3.07
N ILE A 284 4.84 7.18 -3.16
CA ILE A 284 5.87 6.72 -2.23
C ILE A 284 7.01 7.74 -2.16
N LYS A 285 7.46 8.07 -0.95
CA LYS A 285 8.65 8.89 -0.73
C LYS A 285 9.89 8.18 -1.26
N ALA A 286 10.33 8.59 -2.44
CA ALA A 286 11.58 8.15 -3.05
C ALA A 286 12.58 9.31 -3.07
N LEU A 287 13.85 9.01 -2.86
CA LEU A 287 14.94 9.95 -3.07
C LEU A 287 15.47 9.82 -4.51
N ASP A 288 16.11 10.86 -5.01
CA ASP A 288 16.43 10.97 -6.43
C ASP A 288 17.47 9.96 -6.93
N THR A 289 18.29 9.42 -6.03
CA THR A 289 19.33 8.46 -6.39
C THR A 289 19.26 7.17 -5.57
N PHE A 290 19.74 6.07 -6.17
CA PHE A 290 19.90 4.80 -5.46
C PHE A 290 20.77 4.94 -4.20
N ALA A 291 21.88 5.69 -4.29
CA ALA A 291 22.78 5.90 -3.16
C ALA A 291 22.07 6.61 -1.99
N GLU A 292 21.27 7.61 -2.28
CA GLU A 292 20.48 8.30 -1.24
C GLU A 292 19.42 7.40 -0.62
N ASN A 293 18.68 6.64 -1.43
CA ASN A 293 17.70 5.69 -0.92
C ASN A 293 18.36 4.65 0.00
N VAL A 294 19.51 4.11 -0.37
CA VAL A 294 20.25 3.16 0.49
C VAL A 294 20.73 3.82 1.77
N ALA A 295 21.15 5.07 1.74
CA ALA A 295 21.71 5.76 2.90
C ALA A 295 20.66 6.31 3.87
N LYS A 296 19.49 6.73 3.37
CA LYS A 296 18.54 7.55 4.14
C LYS A 296 17.14 6.92 4.27
N ASN A 297 16.77 5.95 3.39
CA ASN A 297 15.47 5.31 3.45
C ASN A 297 15.58 3.94 4.17
N PRO A 298 15.13 3.81 5.43
CA PRO A 298 15.25 2.55 6.17
C PRO A 298 14.45 1.40 5.54
N MET A 299 13.46 1.71 4.69
CA MET A 299 12.61 0.74 4.02
C MET A 299 13.10 0.41 2.59
N ALA A 300 14.22 0.97 2.13
CA ALA A 300 14.70 0.82 0.76
C ALA A 300 14.80 -0.65 0.31
N SER A 301 15.35 -1.52 1.15
CA SER A 301 15.47 -2.96 0.84
C SER A 301 14.12 -3.63 0.60
N LEU A 302 13.12 -3.35 1.45
CA LEU A 302 11.75 -3.86 1.27
C LEU A 302 11.15 -3.29 -0.02
N MET A 303 11.26 -1.97 -0.24
CA MET A 303 10.64 -1.30 -1.38
C MET A 303 11.22 -1.75 -2.71
N TYR A 304 12.54 -1.93 -2.82
CA TYR A 304 13.14 -2.52 -4.02
C TYR A 304 12.71 -3.97 -4.24
N GLY A 305 12.58 -4.76 -3.17
CA GLY A 305 12.08 -6.14 -3.26
C GLY A 305 10.61 -6.20 -3.72
N ILE A 306 9.73 -5.41 -3.11
CA ILE A 306 8.32 -5.30 -3.51
C ILE A 306 8.19 -4.75 -4.94
N SER A 307 9.07 -3.84 -5.35
CA SER A 307 9.12 -3.34 -6.73
C SER A 307 9.25 -4.49 -7.74
N VAL A 308 10.22 -5.38 -7.51
CA VAL A 308 10.41 -6.57 -8.37
C VAL A 308 9.21 -7.51 -8.35
N LEU A 309 8.64 -7.72 -7.17
CA LEU A 309 7.51 -8.67 -6.98
C LEU A 309 6.17 -8.11 -7.47
N SER A 310 6.02 -6.78 -7.58
CA SER A 310 4.74 -6.12 -7.84
C SER A 310 4.89 -4.91 -8.77
N CYS A 311 5.28 -3.75 -8.26
CA CYS A 311 5.14 -2.46 -8.96
C CYS A 311 5.91 -2.40 -10.29
N MET A 312 7.21 -2.74 -10.29
CA MET A 312 8.01 -2.76 -11.52
C MET A 312 7.53 -3.87 -12.47
N SER A 313 7.13 -5.02 -11.92
CA SER A 313 6.56 -6.10 -12.74
C SER A 313 5.31 -5.66 -13.48
N SER A 314 4.40 -4.95 -12.80
CA SER A 314 3.20 -4.36 -13.43
C SER A 314 3.57 -3.30 -14.46
N ALA A 315 4.48 -2.40 -14.11
CA ALA A 315 4.95 -1.33 -15.01
C ALA A 315 5.66 -1.85 -16.27
N LEU A 316 6.18 -3.08 -16.25
CA LEU A 316 6.84 -3.77 -17.37
C LEU A 316 5.95 -4.86 -17.98
N SER A 317 4.64 -4.83 -17.79
CA SER A 317 3.73 -5.83 -18.35
C SER A 317 3.57 -5.72 -19.89
N SER A 318 4.14 -4.70 -20.52
CA SER A 318 4.29 -4.61 -22.00
C SER A 318 5.73 -4.26 -22.37
N PRO A 319 6.15 -4.54 -23.62
CA PRO A 319 7.54 -4.33 -24.07
C PRO A 319 8.03 -2.88 -24.00
N ASP A 320 7.12 -1.91 -24.03
CA ASP A 320 7.36 -0.47 -24.00
C ASP A 320 6.99 0.16 -22.63
N GLY A 321 6.77 -0.68 -21.62
CA GLY A 321 6.45 -0.24 -20.27
C GLY A 321 7.57 0.60 -19.65
N ALA A 322 7.20 1.63 -18.89
CA ALA A 322 8.15 2.58 -18.29
C ALA A 322 9.01 1.97 -17.20
N GLY A 323 8.50 0.98 -16.45
CA GLY A 323 9.25 0.25 -15.44
C GLY A 323 9.77 1.11 -14.29
N LEU A 324 9.06 2.17 -13.88
CA LEU A 324 9.49 3.05 -12.81
C LEU A 324 9.73 2.28 -11.49
N GLY A 325 8.75 1.50 -11.07
CA GLY A 325 8.81 0.73 -9.83
C GLY A 325 8.67 1.60 -8.58
N THR A 326 8.59 0.97 -7.42
CA THR A 326 8.19 1.57 -6.13
C THR A 326 8.98 2.84 -5.75
N LEU A 327 10.27 2.89 -6.02
CA LEU A 327 11.13 4.06 -5.74
C LEU A 327 11.56 4.81 -7.01
N GLY A 328 10.87 4.59 -8.12
CA GLY A 328 11.24 5.22 -9.40
C GLY A 328 10.57 6.58 -9.65
N LEU A 329 9.54 6.92 -8.90
CA LEU A 329 8.84 8.20 -9.00
C LEU A 329 9.25 9.16 -7.87
N SER A 330 10.53 9.57 -7.85
CA SER A 330 11.00 10.61 -6.92
C SER A 330 10.33 11.95 -7.22
N GLU A 331 10.43 12.90 -6.29
CA GLU A 331 9.88 14.26 -6.48
C GLU A 331 10.39 14.91 -7.78
N MET A 332 11.70 14.82 -8.03
CA MET A 332 12.31 15.33 -9.26
C MET A 332 11.77 14.63 -10.50
N THR A 333 11.63 13.31 -10.47
CA THR A 333 11.08 12.51 -11.58
C THR A 333 9.61 12.88 -11.81
N ALA A 334 8.80 12.95 -10.74
CA ALA A 334 7.39 13.30 -10.81
C ALA A 334 7.18 14.70 -11.40
N GLU A 335 7.96 15.70 -10.94
CA GLU A 335 7.90 17.05 -11.49
C GLU A 335 8.29 17.08 -12.97
N SER A 336 9.40 16.42 -13.35
CA SER A 336 9.88 16.36 -14.74
C SER A 336 8.82 15.73 -15.67
N MET A 337 8.20 14.63 -15.23
CA MET A 337 7.15 13.96 -15.98
C MET A 337 5.87 14.81 -16.08
N ALA A 338 5.46 15.46 -14.98
CA ALA A 338 4.31 16.37 -14.96
C ALA A 338 4.53 17.54 -15.94
N ARG A 339 5.73 18.15 -15.94
CA ARG A 339 6.10 19.20 -16.91
C ARG A 339 6.03 18.70 -18.34
N THR A 340 6.53 17.50 -18.60
CA THR A 340 6.46 16.84 -19.93
C THR A 340 5.02 16.54 -20.36
N ALA A 341 4.13 16.27 -19.40
CA ALA A 341 2.70 16.07 -19.65
C ALA A 341 1.94 17.40 -19.88
N GLY A 342 2.58 18.56 -19.66
CA GLY A 342 2.02 19.89 -19.94
C GLY A 342 1.46 20.60 -18.70
N PHE A 343 1.78 20.17 -17.50
CA PHE A 343 1.46 20.88 -16.28
C PHE A 343 2.42 22.05 -16.05
N THR A 344 1.90 23.16 -15.49
CA THR A 344 2.70 24.38 -15.31
C THR A 344 3.09 24.64 -13.85
N LYS A 345 2.38 24.04 -12.89
CA LYS A 345 2.68 24.17 -11.47
C LYS A 345 2.81 22.79 -10.83
N PHE A 346 3.84 22.65 -10.02
CA PHE A 346 4.09 21.45 -9.20
C PHE A 346 4.48 21.94 -7.80
N GLU A 347 3.72 21.57 -6.81
CA GLU A 347 3.87 22.02 -5.44
C GLU A 347 3.80 20.84 -4.49
N ARG A 348 4.81 20.71 -3.62
CA ARG A 348 4.77 19.72 -2.54
C ARG A 348 3.92 20.28 -1.40
N LEU A 349 2.93 19.50 -0.96
CA LEU A 349 2.10 19.84 0.17
C LEU A 349 2.78 19.47 1.49
N ASP A 350 2.59 20.30 2.51
CA ASP A 350 3.05 20.05 3.88
C ASP A 350 2.07 19.11 4.60
N VAL A 351 2.01 17.89 4.13
CA VAL A 351 1.24 16.80 4.76
C VAL A 351 2.23 15.76 5.28
N GLU A 352 2.24 15.59 6.60
CA GLU A 352 3.11 14.61 7.23
C GLU A 352 2.55 13.19 7.02
N HIS A 353 3.39 12.31 6.47
CA HIS A 353 3.10 10.88 6.32
C HIS A 353 4.41 10.09 6.38
N SER A 354 4.39 8.88 6.94
CA SER A 354 5.61 8.06 7.11
C SER A 354 6.20 7.56 5.79
N VAL A 355 5.34 7.27 4.79
CA VAL A 355 5.71 6.58 3.56
C VAL A 355 5.48 7.44 2.32
N ASN A 356 4.46 8.30 2.29
CA ASN A 356 4.02 9.02 1.09
C ASN A 356 4.40 10.51 1.11
N ALA A 357 4.58 11.05 -0.08
CA ALA A 357 4.66 12.48 -0.37
C ALA A 357 3.41 12.93 -1.15
N PHE A 358 3.02 14.17 -0.97
CA PHE A 358 1.78 14.76 -1.48
C PHE A 358 2.10 15.95 -2.36
N TYR A 359 1.52 16.00 -3.55
CA TYR A 359 1.78 17.06 -4.51
C TYR A 359 0.47 17.61 -5.08
N ALA A 360 0.33 18.94 -5.08
CA ALA A 360 -0.69 19.65 -5.82
C ALA A 360 -0.13 20.08 -7.18
N ILE A 361 -0.68 19.52 -8.25
CA ILE A 361 -0.22 19.75 -9.62
C ILE A 361 -1.32 20.45 -10.40
N ARG A 362 -0.98 21.52 -11.12
CA ARG A 362 -1.98 22.35 -11.81
C ARG A 362 -1.63 22.51 -13.29
N PRO A 363 -2.68 22.65 -14.13
CA PRO A 363 -2.56 22.91 -15.56
C PRO A 363 -1.68 24.07 -15.93
#